data_59b7bf80ae6a320c40564060767383e3
#
_entry.id   59b7bf80ae6a320c40564060767383e3
#
_cell.length_a   1.000
_cell.length_b   1.000
_cell.length_c   1.000
_cell.angle_alpha   90.00
_cell.angle_beta   90.00
_cell.angle_gamma   90.00
#
_symmetry.space_group_name_H-M   'P 1'
#
loop_
_entity.id
_entity.type
_entity.pdbx_description
1 polymer ?
#
loop_
_entity_poly.entity_id
_entity_poly.type
_entity_poly.pdbx_seq_one_letter_code
_entity_poly.pdbx_strand_id
1 'polypeptide(L)'
;MVKKSQVLFFSVLLIFFNLKAQLPINFVYLDEIINDVVINLKYLSNDNFIGTPINGYKNNRIIITKEAAAALKHVQEDLSHFGYGLKVFDAYRPQKAVDHFVKWSKNNNKKMKSTHYPNIKKKRLFKEGYIASKSGHSRGSTVDLTIIDIKNNKELDMGTIYDFFGEESWIDYSKLSSKQRANRLLLQSLMKKYGFRSLKEEWWHFTLHNEPFPEQYFNFNVE
;
A
#
# COMPACT_ATOMS: atom_id res chain seq x y z
N MET A 1 55.90 -40.63 35.20
CA MET A 1 55.55 -39.22 34.91
C MET A 1 54.54 -39.18 33.77
N VAL A 2 53.27 -38.92 34.09
CA VAL A 2 52.19 -38.86 33.07
C VAL A 2 52.01 -37.39 32.70
N LYS A 3 52.25 -37.00 31.43
CA LYS A 3 52.02 -35.65 30.91
C LYS A 3 50.49 -35.45 30.73
N LYS A 4 49.91 -34.56 31.51
CA LYS A 4 48.52 -34.07 31.25
C LYS A 4 48.53 -33.10 30.08
N SER A 5 47.89 -33.52 28.98
CA SER A 5 47.61 -32.64 27.83
C SER A 5 46.40 -31.77 28.17
N GLN A 6 46.55 -30.45 28.22
CA GLN A 6 45.45 -29.48 28.33
C GLN A 6 44.89 -29.25 26.94
N VAL A 7 43.63 -29.64 26.74
CA VAL A 7 42.86 -29.31 25.55
C VAL A 7 42.19 -27.94 25.77
N LEU A 8 42.62 -26.91 25.03
CA LEU A 8 42.04 -25.57 25.07
C LEU A 8 40.82 -25.56 24.13
N PHE A 9 39.62 -25.45 24.75
CA PHE A 9 38.37 -25.28 24.00
C PHE A 9 38.24 -23.80 23.59
N PHE A 10 38.39 -23.49 22.33
CA PHE A 10 38.07 -22.18 21.75
C PHE A 10 36.56 -22.15 21.48
N SER A 11 35.78 -21.46 22.31
CA SER A 11 34.38 -21.14 22.04
C SER A 11 34.31 -20.02 21.01
N VAL A 12 33.94 -20.34 19.76
CA VAL A 12 33.66 -19.34 18.74
C VAL A 12 32.24 -18.80 19.00
N LEU A 13 32.15 -17.57 19.52
CA LEU A 13 30.89 -16.87 19.69
C LEU A 13 30.43 -16.36 18.30
N LEU A 14 29.49 -17.07 17.67
CA LEU A 14 28.83 -16.62 16.44
C LEU A 14 27.88 -15.47 16.77
N ILE A 15 28.31 -14.24 16.55
CA ILE A 15 27.46 -13.05 16.63
C ILE A 15 26.64 -13.00 15.33
N PHE A 16 25.38 -13.38 15.40
CA PHE A 16 24.41 -13.17 14.31
C PHE A 16 24.05 -11.68 14.23
N PHE A 17 24.69 -10.94 13.36
CA PHE A 17 24.19 -9.63 12.97
C PHE A 17 22.92 -9.84 12.16
N ASN A 18 21.76 -9.47 12.74
CA ASN A 18 20.55 -9.27 11.96
C ASN A 18 20.78 -8.08 11.04
N LEU A 19 21.26 -8.31 9.83
CA LEU A 19 21.28 -7.34 8.75
C LEU A 19 19.82 -7.04 8.38
N LYS A 20 19.22 -6.03 9.03
CA LYS A 20 18.00 -5.43 8.47
C LYS A 20 18.36 -4.94 7.07
N ALA A 21 17.62 -5.37 6.05
CA ALA A 21 17.77 -4.85 4.71
C ALA A 21 17.62 -3.32 4.76
N GLN A 22 18.69 -2.60 4.40
CA GLN A 22 18.65 -1.15 4.41
C GLN A 22 17.78 -0.67 3.25
N LEU A 23 16.77 0.14 3.56
CA LEU A 23 15.94 0.75 2.53
C LEU A 23 16.78 1.60 1.59
N PRO A 24 16.43 1.70 0.31
CA PRO A 24 17.07 2.65 -0.59
C PRO A 24 17.01 4.08 -0.04
N ILE A 25 18.00 4.89 -0.39
CA ILE A 25 18.03 6.32 -0.02
C ILE A 25 16.70 6.97 -0.39
N ASN A 26 16.17 7.78 0.51
CA ASN A 26 14.90 8.50 0.40
C ASN A 26 13.62 7.65 0.62
N PHE A 27 13.73 6.39 1.00
CA PHE A 27 12.60 5.61 1.47
C PHE A 27 12.60 5.48 2.99
N VAL A 28 11.40 5.41 3.56
CA VAL A 28 11.17 5.22 5.00
C VAL A 28 10.03 4.23 5.23
N TYR A 29 9.97 3.68 6.42
CA TYR A 29 8.77 2.99 6.89
C TYR A 29 7.79 4.02 7.43
N LEU A 30 6.54 3.96 6.98
CA LEU A 30 5.52 4.94 7.32
C LEU A 30 5.20 4.94 8.83
N ASP A 31 5.17 3.77 9.44
CA ASP A 31 4.93 3.59 10.89
C ASP A 31 6.04 4.15 11.78
N GLU A 32 7.22 4.43 11.24
CA GLU A 32 8.30 5.16 11.95
C GLU A 32 8.13 6.70 11.87
N ILE A 33 7.28 7.19 10.96
CA ILE A 33 6.99 8.62 10.77
C ILE A 33 5.63 9.00 11.36
N ILE A 34 4.65 8.09 11.29
CA ILE A 34 3.28 8.26 11.79
C ILE A 34 2.96 7.07 12.69
N ASN A 35 3.14 7.24 14.00
CA ASN A 35 3.08 6.15 14.98
C ASN A 35 1.68 5.53 15.14
N ASP A 36 0.62 6.29 14.84
CA ASP A 36 -0.78 5.92 14.98
C ASP A 36 -1.46 5.56 13.64
N VAL A 37 -0.69 5.44 12.55
CA VAL A 37 -1.22 4.97 11.28
C VAL A 37 -1.61 3.50 11.36
N VAL A 38 -2.80 3.17 10.87
CA VAL A 38 -3.22 1.76 10.78
C VAL A 38 -2.74 1.17 9.45
N ILE A 39 -2.03 0.06 9.53
CA ILE A 39 -1.55 -0.68 8.35
C ILE A 39 -2.43 -1.91 8.13
N ASN A 40 -2.94 -2.05 6.91
CA ASN A 40 -3.66 -3.24 6.45
C ASN A 40 -3.18 -3.62 5.04
N LEU A 41 -1.95 -4.10 4.95
CA LEU A 41 -1.29 -4.42 3.68
C LEU A 41 -1.94 -5.65 3.02
N LYS A 42 -2.92 -5.40 2.16
CA LYS A 42 -3.78 -6.43 1.53
C LYS A 42 -2.98 -7.44 0.71
N TYR A 43 -1.89 -7.01 0.09
CA TYR A 43 -1.08 -7.84 -0.81
C TYR A 43 -0.17 -8.85 -0.10
N LEU A 44 -0.05 -8.75 1.22
CA LEU A 44 0.67 -9.74 2.04
C LEU A 44 -0.10 -11.04 2.22
N SER A 45 -1.41 -11.03 2.07
CA SER A 45 -2.32 -12.15 2.33
C SER A 45 -3.17 -12.53 1.11
N ASN A 46 -4.14 -13.42 1.33
CA ASN A 46 -5.15 -13.78 0.32
C ASN A 46 -6.27 -12.73 0.17
N ASP A 47 -6.32 -11.72 1.04
CA ASP A 47 -7.36 -10.70 1.07
C ASP A 47 -7.07 -9.57 0.06
N ASN A 48 -7.04 -9.93 -1.22
CA ASN A 48 -6.81 -9.03 -2.34
C ASN A 48 -7.53 -9.54 -3.60
N PHE A 49 -7.57 -8.76 -4.66
CA PHE A 49 -8.31 -9.08 -5.89
C PHE A 49 -7.82 -10.31 -6.67
N ILE A 50 -6.63 -10.83 -6.36
CA ILE A 50 -6.09 -12.08 -6.94
C ILE A 50 -6.49 -13.29 -6.11
N GLY A 51 -6.57 -13.14 -4.77
CA GLY A 51 -6.89 -14.20 -3.81
C GLY A 51 -5.69 -15.07 -3.42
N THR A 52 -4.46 -14.54 -3.59
CA THR A 52 -3.19 -15.12 -3.13
C THR A 52 -2.21 -14.03 -2.75
N PRO A 53 -1.21 -14.29 -1.88
CA PRO A 53 -0.16 -13.33 -1.58
C PRO A 53 0.57 -12.86 -2.84
N ILE A 54 0.95 -11.60 -2.86
CA ILE A 54 1.56 -10.95 -4.03
C ILE A 54 3.10 -10.98 -3.91
N ASN A 55 3.77 -11.23 -5.01
CA ASN A 55 5.23 -11.28 -5.06
C ASN A 55 5.86 -9.96 -4.59
N GLY A 56 6.85 -10.07 -3.71
CA GLY A 56 7.61 -8.93 -3.22
C GLY A 56 7.13 -8.35 -1.90
N TYR A 57 5.97 -8.76 -1.39
CA TYR A 57 5.50 -8.42 -0.05
C TYR A 57 5.89 -9.52 0.94
N LYS A 58 6.68 -9.16 1.96
CA LYS A 58 7.27 -10.09 2.95
C LYS A 58 6.85 -9.77 4.38
N ASN A 59 6.65 -8.49 4.70
CA ASN A 59 6.26 -8.01 6.02
C ASN A 59 5.08 -7.03 5.93
N ASN A 60 4.31 -6.92 7.02
CA ASN A 60 3.20 -5.96 7.12
C ASN A 60 3.74 -4.56 7.45
N ARG A 61 4.51 -3.99 6.54
CA ARG A 61 5.07 -2.64 6.65
C ARG A 61 4.75 -1.83 5.41
N ILE A 62 4.54 -0.56 5.60
CA ILE A 62 4.35 0.39 4.49
C ILE A 62 5.66 1.13 4.27
N ILE A 63 6.22 0.99 3.07
CA ILE A 63 7.39 1.71 2.61
C ILE A 63 6.94 2.81 1.66
N ILE A 64 7.49 4.01 1.82
CA ILE A 64 7.11 5.18 1.02
C ILE A 64 8.30 6.16 0.95
N THR A 65 8.30 7.12 0.02
CA THR A 65 9.32 8.18 0.01
C THR A 65 9.16 9.13 1.20
N LYS A 66 10.26 9.73 1.64
CA LYS A 66 10.28 10.68 2.77
C LYS A 66 9.32 11.85 2.57
N GLU A 67 9.26 12.37 1.35
CA GLU A 67 8.40 13.50 0.98
C GLU A 67 6.92 13.11 1.09
N ALA A 68 6.55 11.93 0.59
CA ALA A 68 5.18 11.46 0.70
C ALA A 68 4.80 11.11 2.15
N ALA A 69 5.72 10.54 2.93
CA ALA A 69 5.50 10.28 4.36
C ALA A 69 5.29 11.57 5.16
N ALA A 70 6.09 12.61 4.90
CA ALA A 70 5.94 13.92 5.54
C ALA A 70 4.58 14.56 5.21
N ALA A 71 4.16 14.49 3.95
CA ALA A 71 2.85 14.99 3.52
C ALA A 71 1.69 14.21 4.18
N LEU A 72 1.80 12.87 4.26
CA LEU A 72 0.78 12.03 4.94
C LEU A 72 0.71 12.30 6.44
N LYS A 73 1.84 12.64 7.09
CA LYS A 73 1.86 13.02 8.50
C LYS A 73 0.93 14.22 8.77
N HIS A 74 0.96 15.23 7.91
CA HIS A 74 0.05 16.37 8.05
C HIS A 74 -1.41 16.00 7.79
N VAL A 75 -1.69 15.06 6.86
CA VAL A 75 -3.06 14.53 6.67
C VAL A 75 -3.54 13.84 7.96
N GLN A 76 -2.69 13.00 8.57
CA GLN A 76 -3.00 12.32 9.83
C GLN A 76 -3.24 13.31 10.97
N GLU A 77 -2.40 14.35 11.10
CA GLU A 77 -2.54 15.41 12.09
C GLU A 77 -3.89 16.14 11.97
N ASP A 78 -4.28 16.56 10.76
CA ASP A 78 -5.57 17.18 10.52
C ASP A 78 -6.76 16.26 10.88
N LEU A 79 -6.67 14.97 10.48
CA LEU A 79 -7.72 13.98 10.77
C LEU A 79 -7.88 13.75 12.28
N SER A 80 -6.76 13.70 13.01
CA SER A 80 -6.77 13.41 14.45
C SER A 80 -7.54 14.40 15.28
N HIS A 81 -7.57 15.69 14.90
CA HIS A 81 -8.37 16.72 15.55
C HIS A 81 -9.87 16.44 15.53
N PHE A 82 -10.33 15.59 14.61
CA PHE A 82 -11.73 15.20 14.47
C PHE A 82 -12.01 13.76 14.91
N GLY A 83 -11.04 13.09 15.54
CA GLY A 83 -11.15 11.70 15.99
C GLY A 83 -11.04 10.68 14.86
N TYR A 84 -10.47 11.09 13.73
CA TYR A 84 -10.19 10.22 12.57
C TYR A 84 -8.70 9.95 12.42
N GLY A 85 -8.38 8.90 11.67
CA GLY A 85 -7.01 8.54 11.31
C GLY A 85 -6.92 7.88 9.95
N LEU A 86 -5.69 7.69 9.48
CA LEU A 86 -5.41 7.00 8.23
C LEU A 86 -5.30 5.49 8.43
N LYS A 87 -5.83 4.75 7.47
CA LYS A 87 -5.57 3.33 7.27
C LYS A 87 -5.03 3.11 5.87
N VAL A 88 -3.82 2.54 5.78
CA VAL A 88 -3.09 2.37 4.53
C VAL A 88 -3.14 0.91 4.08
N PHE A 89 -3.52 0.70 2.81
CA PHE A 89 -3.65 -0.60 2.16
C PHE A 89 -2.43 -0.97 1.34
N ASP A 90 -1.78 0.01 0.68
CA ASP A 90 -0.57 -0.14 -0.11
C ASP A 90 0.14 1.21 -0.28
N ALA A 91 1.47 1.18 -0.51
CA ALA A 91 2.22 2.38 -0.91
C ALA A 91 3.30 1.99 -1.92
N TYR A 92 4.58 1.90 -1.54
CA TYR A 92 5.57 1.36 -2.47
C TYR A 92 5.20 -0.09 -2.84
N ARG A 93 5.07 -0.33 -4.14
CA ARG A 93 4.76 -1.64 -4.74
C ARG A 93 5.93 -2.06 -5.63
N PRO A 94 6.64 -3.15 -5.33
CA PRO A 94 7.72 -3.63 -6.17
C PRO A 94 7.27 -3.91 -7.61
N GLN A 95 8.10 -3.65 -8.62
CA GLN A 95 7.78 -3.98 -10.00
C GLN A 95 7.40 -5.47 -10.18
N LYS A 96 8.03 -6.39 -9.43
CA LYS A 96 7.65 -7.83 -9.44
C LYS A 96 6.21 -8.10 -8.98
N ALA A 97 5.62 -7.22 -8.16
CA ALA A 97 4.21 -7.30 -7.80
C ALA A 97 3.31 -6.88 -8.97
N VAL A 98 3.68 -5.81 -9.66
CA VAL A 98 3.01 -5.36 -10.90
C VAL A 98 3.06 -6.46 -11.96
N ASP A 99 4.21 -7.09 -12.15
CA ASP A 99 4.39 -8.21 -13.08
C ASP A 99 3.51 -9.42 -12.70
N HIS A 100 3.32 -9.66 -11.38
CA HIS A 100 2.39 -10.68 -10.89
C HIS A 100 0.95 -10.35 -11.29
N PHE A 101 0.51 -9.10 -11.17
CA PHE A 101 -0.83 -8.66 -11.60
C PHE A 101 -1.02 -8.84 -13.11
N VAL A 102 -0.04 -8.46 -13.92
CA VAL A 102 -0.07 -8.66 -15.38
C VAL A 102 -0.15 -10.14 -15.74
N LYS A 103 0.64 -11.01 -15.08
CA LYS A 103 0.58 -12.46 -15.29
C LYS A 103 -0.78 -13.03 -14.90
N TRP A 104 -1.32 -12.61 -13.74
CA TRP A 104 -2.64 -13.03 -13.29
C TRP A 104 -3.74 -12.57 -14.25
N SER A 105 -3.70 -11.36 -14.79
CA SER A 105 -4.73 -10.84 -15.70
C SER A 105 -4.91 -11.72 -16.94
N LYS A 106 -3.87 -12.44 -17.35
CA LYS A 106 -3.83 -13.33 -18.53
C LYS A 106 -4.27 -14.78 -18.25
N ASN A 107 -4.36 -15.19 -16.96
CA ASN A 107 -4.75 -16.56 -16.60
C ASN A 107 -6.26 -16.69 -16.35
N ASN A 108 -6.73 -17.92 -16.14
CA ASN A 108 -8.17 -18.23 -15.96
C ASN A 108 -8.67 -18.11 -14.50
N ASN A 109 -7.80 -17.74 -13.53
CA ASN A 109 -8.21 -17.57 -12.14
C ASN A 109 -9.21 -16.40 -12.01
N LYS A 110 -10.43 -16.70 -11.54
CA LYS A 110 -11.51 -15.73 -11.31
C LYS A 110 -12.05 -15.81 -9.87
N LYS A 111 -11.26 -16.37 -8.94
CA LYS A 111 -11.66 -16.63 -7.56
C LYS A 111 -12.32 -15.40 -6.90
N MET A 112 -11.75 -14.23 -7.10
CA MET A 112 -12.18 -12.99 -6.47
C MET A 112 -13.11 -12.13 -7.35
N LYS A 113 -13.61 -12.70 -8.47
CA LYS A 113 -14.43 -11.93 -9.43
C LYS A 113 -15.69 -11.34 -8.79
N SER A 114 -16.42 -12.10 -8.01
CA SER A 114 -17.67 -11.64 -7.39
C SER A 114 -17.48 -10.49 -6.41
N THR A 115 -16.31 -10.42 -5.79
CA THR A 115 -15.98 -9.42 -4.76
C THR A 115 -15.36 -8.15 -5.35
N HIS A 116 -14.40 -8.30 -6.28
CA HIS A 116 -13.58 -7.18 -6.73
C HIS A 116 -13.91 -6.67 -8.14
N TYR A 117 -14.45 -7.50 -9.04
CA TYR A 117 -14.73 -7.07 -10.43
C TYR A 117 -15.98 -7.80 -11.02
N PRO A 118 -17.14 -7.74 -10.32
CA PRO A 118 -18.33 -8.53 -10.71
C PRO A 118 -18.80 -8.22 -12.13
N ASN A 119 -18.75 -6.95 -12.52
CA ASN A 119 -19.31 -6.42 -13.76
C ASN A 119 -18.28 -6.34 -14.91
N ILE A 120 -16.99 -6.53 -14.63
CA ILE A 120 -15.92 -6.42 -15.62
C ILE A 120 -15.38 -7.80 -16.01
N LYS A 121 -15.19 -8.02 -17.31
CA LYS A 121 -14.46 -9.21 -17.77
C LYS A 121 -12.98 -9.05 -17.48
N LYS A 122 -12.36 -10.00 -16.78
CA LYS A 122 -10.95 -9.96 -16.36
C LYS A 122 -9.98 -9.53 -17.48
N LYS A 123 -10.17 -10.01 -18.71
CA LYS A 123 -9.35 -9.62 -19.88
C LYS A 123 -9.45 -8.13 -20.26
N ARG A 124 -10.44 -7.40 -19.73
CA ARG A 124 -10.62 -5.95 -19.95
C ARG A 124 -9.91 -5.11 -18.90
N LEU A 125 -9.54 -5.66 -17.75
CA LEU A 125 -8.92 -4.92 -16.65
C LEU A 125 -7.66 -4.16 -17.08
N PHE A 126 -6.86 -4.78 -17.95
CA PHE A 126 -5.68 -4.13 -18.51
C PHE A 126 -6.07 -3.00 -19.49
N LYS A 127 -7.06 -3.24 -20.39
CA LYS A 127 -7.53 -2.24 -21.36
C LYS A 127 -8.20 -1.04 -20.69
N GLU A 128 -8.88 -1.29 -19.58
CA GLU A 128 -9.62 -0.25 -18.82
C GLU A 128 -8.74 0.46 -17.78
N GLY A 129 -7.43 0.17 -17.73
CA GLY A 129 -6.48 0.88 -16.90
C GLY A 129 -6.36 0.42 -15.45
N TYR A 130 -7.18 -0.55 -14.99
CA TYR A 130 -7.08 -1.10 -13.63
C TYR A 130 -5.80 -1.91 -13.38
N ILE A 131 -5.19 -2.46 -14.45
CA ILE A 131 -3.90 -3.14 -14.39
C ILE A 131 -3.01 -2.58 -15.49
N ALA A 132 -1.80 -2.19 -15.14
CA ALA A 132 -0.80 -1.66 -16.05
C ALA A 132 0.52 -2.42 -15.93
N SER A 133 1.40 -2.31 -16.92
CA SER A 133 2.75 -2.90 -16.89
C SER A 133 3.75 -2.11 -16.04
N LYS A 134 3.42 -0.86 -15.73
CA LYS A 134 4.14 0.03 -14.81
C LYS A 134 3.14 0.70 -13.87
N SER A 135 3.52 0.96 -12.64
CA SER A 135 2.64 1.56 -11.63
C SER A 135 3.31 2.75 -10.95
N GLY A 136 2.53 3.79 -10.66
CA GLY A 136 2.97 4.90 -9.81
C GLY A 136 3.53 4.43 -8.46
N HIS A 137 2.94 3.40 -7.89
CA HIS A 137 3.40 2.80 -6.64
C HIS A 137 4.86 2.32 -6.68
N SER A 138 5.34 1.82 -7.83
CA SER A 138 6.73 1.37 -7.97
C SER A 138 7.73 2.53 -7.93
N ARG A 139 7.28 3.79 -8.00
CA ARG A 139 8.09 4.99 -7.82
C ARG A 139 8.18 5.47 -6.36
N GLY A 140 7.34 4.90 -5.47
CA GLY A 140 7.40 5.08 -4.02
C GLY A 140 6.65 6.28 -3.45
N SER A 141 5.98 7.10 -4.26
CA SER A 141 5.22 8.28 -3.78
C SER A 141 3.71 8.18 -4.07
N THR A 142 3.23 6.99 -4.38
CA THR A 142 1.81 6.67 -4.53
C THR A 142 1.36 5.85 -3.33
N VAL A 143 0.14 6.10 -2.85
CA VAL A 143 -0.45 5.45 -1.68
C VAL A 143 -1.92 5.15 -1.92
N ASP A 144 -2.36 3.97 -1.46
CA ASP A 144 -3.76 3.54 -1.39
C ASP A 144 -4.19 3.52 0.07
N LEU A 145 -5.22 4.30 0.42
CA LEU A 145 -5.61 4.50 1.81
C LEU A 145 -7.09 4.87 1.98
N THR A 146 -7.54 4.82 3.23
CA THR A 146 -8.87 5.27 3.66
C THR A 146 -8.80 6.02 5.00
N ILE A 147 -9.94 6.56 5.44
CA ILE A 147 -10.11 7.16 6.77
C ILE A 147 -10.77 6.15 7.69
N ILE A 148 -10.30 6.09 8.93
CA ILE A 148 -10.93 5.34 10.03
C ILE A 148 -11.40 6.26 11.13
N ASP A 149 -12.45 5.87 11.84
CA ASP A 149 -12.81 6.38 13.15
C ASP A 149 -11.88 5.73 14.19
N ILE A 150 -11.07 6.54 14.88
CA ILE A 150 -10.06 6.05 15.83
C ILE A 150 -10.71 5.32 17.02
N LYS A 151 -11.90 5.77 17.47
CA LYS A 151 -12.58 5.24 18.64
C LYS A 151 -12.96 3.76 18.48
N ASN A 152 -13.39 3.37 17.29
CA ASN A 152 -13.89 2.01 17.03
C ASN A 152 -13.12 1.25 15.96
N ASN A 153 -12.07 1.87 15.41
CA ASN A 153 -11.20 1.34 14.33
C ASN A 153 -11.99 0.92 13.06
N LYS A 154 -13.11 1.61 12.78
CA LYS A 154 -13.93 1.33 11.60
C LYS A 154 -13.62 2.28 10.47
N GLU A 155 -13.50 1.72 9.27
CA GLU A 155 -13.38 2.52 8.04
C GLU A 155 -14.64 3.35 7.81
N LEU A 156 -14.46 4.58 7.34
CA LEU A 156 -15.58 5.35 6.81
C LEU A 156 -16.11 4.67 5.55
N ASP A 157 -17.44 4.63 5.43
CA ASP A 157 -18.08 4.04 4.25
C ASP A 157 -17.79 4.88 3.01
N MET A 158 -16.97 4.34 2.12
CA MET A 158 -16.59 4.95 0.84
C MET A 158 -17.44 4.45 -0.33
N GLY A 159 -18.41 3.57 -0.11
CA GLY A 159 -19.33 3.02 -1.12
C GLY A 159 -18.84 1.77 -1.81
N THR A 160 -17.54 1.52 -1.87
CA THR A 160 -16.93 0.28 -2.32
C THR A 160 -15.78 -0.12 -1.42
N ILE A 161 -15.41 -1.40 -1.46
CA ILE A 161 -14.17 -1.87 -0.84
C ILE A 161 -12.96 -1.39 -1.65
N TYR A 162 -11.78 -1.43 -1.04
CA TYR A 162 -10.50 -1.27 -1.71
C TYR A 162 -10.33 -2.30 -2.85
N ASP A 163 -9.70 -1.91 -3.94
CA ASP A 163 -9.52 -2.75 -5.15
C ASP A 163 -10.84 -3.26 -5.78
N PHE A 164 -11.93 -2.52 -5.63
CA PHE A 164 -13.15 -2.80 -6.39
C PHE A 164 -13.05 -2.15 -7.78
N PHE A 165 -12.91 -2.96 -8.81
CA PHE A 165 -12.81 -2.50 -10.20
C PHE A 165 -14.21 -2.34 -10.81
N GLY A 166 -14.65 -1.11 -10.92
CA GLY A 166 -15.96 -0.71 -11.43
C GLY A 166 -16.18 0.78 -11.27
N GLU A 167 -17.15 1.32 -12.00
CA GLU A 167 -17.51 2.75 -11.96
C GLU A 167 -17.89 3.20 -10.55
N GLU A 168 -18.38 2.29 -9.71
CA GLU A 168 -18.75 2.53 -8.32
C GLU A 168 -17.56 3.05 -7.48
N SER A 169 -16.31 2.76 -7.90
CA SER A 169 -15.08 3.26 -7.27
C SER A 169 -14.62 4.60 -7.79
N TRP A 170 -15.18 5.10 -8.88
CA TRP A 170 -14.77 6.37 -9.45
C TRP A 170 -15.12 7.52 -8.53
N ILE A 171 -14.24 8.52 -8.50
CA ILE A 171 -14.39 9.70 -7.64
C ILE A 171 -15.72 10.41 -7.87
N ASP A 172 -16.14 10.52 -9.13
CA ASP A 172 -17.33 11.23 -9.58
C ASP A 172 -18.57 10.34 -9.76
N TYR A 173 -18.54 9.11 -9.21
CA TYR A 173 -19.69 8.20 -9.30
C TYR A 173 -20.95 8.83 -8.72
N SER A 174 -22.00 8.94 -9.55
CA SER A 174 -23.18 9.75 -9.26
C SER A 174 -24.14 9.13 -8.24
N LYS A 175 -24.11 7.79 -8.07
CA LYS A 175 -25.07 7.05 -7.24
C LYS A 175 -24.61 6.80 -5.82
N LEU A 176 -23.59 7.51 -5.34
CA LEU A 176 -23.16 7.47 -3.93
C LEU A 176 -24.24 8.11 -3.04
N SER A 177 -24.43 7.56 -1.83
CA SER A 177 -25.18 8.24 -0.78
C SER A 177 -24.50 9.56 -0.40
N SER A 178 -25.24 10.49 0.22
CA SER A 178 -24.66 11.76 0.67
C SER A 178 -23.49 11.54 1.64
N LYS A 179 -23.58 10.53 2.53
CA LYS A 179 -22.52 10.19 3.48
C LYS A 179 -21.27 9.67 2.77
N GLN A 180 -21.41 8.73 1.83
CA GLN A 180 -20.30 8.18 1.05
C GLN A 180 -19.58 9.27 0.25
N ARG A 181 -20.35 10.15 -0.38
CA ARG A 181 -19.84 11.31 -1.11
C ARG A 181 -19.06 12.26 -0.19
N ALA A 182 -19.60 12.57 1.00
CA ALA A 182 -18.93 13.42 1.99
C ALA A 182 -17.62 12.78 2.49
N ASN A 183 -17.60 11.46 2.74
CA ASN A 183 -16.40 10.74 3.16
C ASN A 183 -15.31 10.78 2.09
N ARG A 184 -15.65 10.51 0.82
CA ARG A 184 -14.69 10.61 -0.30
C ARG A 184 -14.18 12.03 -0.47
N LEU A 185 -15.07 13.03 -0.35
CA LEU A 185 -14.69 14.44 -0.49
C LEU A 185 -13.75 14.88 0.63
N LEU A 186 -13.98 14.44 1.88
CA LEU A 186 -13.08 14.69 2.99
C LEU A 186 -11.68 14.15 2.70
N LEU A 187 -11.57 12.87 2.30
CA LEU A 187 -10.31 12.25 1.96
C LEU A 187 -9.59 13.00 0.83
N GLN A 188 -10.27 13.26 -0.27
CA GLN A 188 -9.71 13.97 -1.42
C GLN A 188 -9.24 15.38 -1.07
N SER A 189 -10.03 16.11 -0.29
CA SER A 189 -9.70 17.50 0.10
C SER A 189 -8.45 17.57 0.94
N LEU A 190 -8.30 16.66 1.91
CA LEU A 190 -7.10 16.59 2.75
C LEU A 190 -5.88 16.14 1.94
N MET A 191 -6.00 15.10 1.13
CA MET A 191 -4.89 14.63 0.30
C MET A 191 -4.45 15.72 -0.68
N LYS A 192 -5.38 16.43 -1.33
CA LYS A 192 -5.08 17.56 -2.21
C LYS A 192 -4.42 18.72 -1.48
N LYS A 193 -4.87 19.06 -0.26
CA LYS A 193 -4.29 20.12 0.59
C LYS A 193 -2.80 19.88 0.81
N TYR A 194 -2.39 18.62 0.96
CA TYR A 194 -1.00 18.24 1.22
C TYR A 194 -0.26 17.72 -0.02
N GLY A 195 -0.70 18.12 -1.21
CA GLY A 195 0.05 17.99 -2.45
C GLY A 195 -0.10 16.65 -3.17
N PHE A 196 -1.10 15.84 -2.82
CA PHE A 196 -1.43 14.64 -3.58
C PHE A 196 -2.46 14.92 -4.68
N ARG A 197 -2.34 14.19 -5.78
CA ARG A 197 -3.34 14.09 -6.85
C ARG A 197 -4.04 12.73 -6.77
N SER A 198 -5.33 12.72 -6.97
CA SER A 198 -6.16 11.51 -7.02
C SER A 198 -6.17 10.89 -8.42
N LEU A 199 -6.47 9.59 -8.48
CA LEU A 199 -6.81 8.88 -9.72
C LEU A 199 -8.34 8.87 -9.86
N LYS A 200 -8.86 9.20 -11.05
CA LYS A 200 -10.30 9.32 -11.27
C LYS A 200 -11.05 8.02 -11.00
N GLU A 201 -10.48 6.90 -11.39
CA GLU A 201 -11.10 5.57 -11.36
C GLU A 201 -11.06 4.90 -9.98
N GLU A 202 -10.30 5.47 -8.99
CA GLU A 202 -10.01 4.82 -7.72
C GLU A 202 -10.04 5.84 -6.57
N TRP A 203 -11.08 5.80 -5.71
CA TRP A 203 -11.26 6.77 -4.62
C TRP A 203 -10.16 6.72 -3.56
N TRP A 204 -9.43 5.60 -3.46
CA TRP A 204 -8.37 5.35 -2.47
C TRP A 204 -6.98 5.77 -2.95
N HIS A 205 -6.77 5.98 -4.26
CA HIS A 205 -5.46 6.11 -4.91
C HIS A 205 -5.00 7.56 -5.03
N PHE A 206 -3.82 7.84 -4.47
CA PHE A 206 -3.21 9.17 -4.47
C PHE A 206 -1.72 9.12 -4.76
N THR A 207 -1.24 10.02 -5.61
CA THR A 207 0.18 10.18 -5.94
C THR A 207 0.64 11.59 -5.54
N LEU A 208 1.77 11.71 -4.85
CA LEU A 208 2.36 13.00 -4.53
C LEU A 208 2.69 13.77 -5.84
N HIS A 209 2.32 15.04 -5.91
CA HIS A 209 2.50 15.82 -7.14
C HIS A 209 3.98 15.98 -7.52
N ASN A 210 4.81 16.36 -6.54
CA ASN A 210 6.25 16.54 -6.70
C ASN A 210 7.00 15.29 -6.17
N GLU A 211 6.78 14.14 -6.81
CA GLU A 211 7.46 12.91 -6.42
C GLU A 211 8.96 12.96 -6.77
N PRO A 212 9.87 12.47 -5.87
CA PRO A 212 11.32 12.56 -6.07
C PRO A 212 11.82 11.66 -7.21
N PHE A 213 11.06 10.62 -7.59
CA PHE A 213 11.45 9.63 -8.59
C PHE A 213 10.41 9.47 -9.69
N PRO A 214 10.08 10.51 -10.50
CA PRO A 214 8.96 10.46 -11.45
C PRO A 214 9.14 9.45 -12.57
N GLU A 215 10.39 9.04 -12.87
CA GLU A 215 10.71 8.12 -13.97
C GLU A 215 11.36 6.80 -13.50
N GLN A 216 11.65 6.65 -12.19
CA GLN A 216 12.35 5.49 -11.66
C GLN A 216 11.39 4.49 -11.00
N TYR A 217 11.40 3.24 -11.47
CA TYR A 217 10.58 2.15 -10.97
C TYR A 217 11.46 1.16 -10.18
N PHE A 218 11.18 1.01 -8.90
CA PHE A 218 11.95 0.18 -7.99
C PHE A 218 11.40 -1.25 -7.93
N ASN A 219 12.26 -2.19 -7.49
CA ASN A 219 11.92 -3.61 -7.43
C ASN A 219 12.52 -4.33 -6.19
N PHE A 220 12.77 -3.62 -5.08
CA PHE A 220 13.16 -4.24 -3.81
C PHE A 220 11.91 -4.81 -3.08
N ASN A 221 12.11 -5.71 -2.11
CA ASN A 221 10.98 -6.26 -1.36
C ASN A 221 10.42 -5.26 -0.36
N VAL A 222 9.16 -5.43 0.01
CA VAL A 222 8.53 -4.85 1.21
C VAL A 222 8.79 -5.81 2.36
N GLU A 223 9.80 -5.51 3.20
CA GLU A 223 10.26 -6.35 4.32
C GLU A 223 10.75 -5.53 5.50
#